data_47c8d7c964f508bed2c2dfb221c2f83a
#
_entry.id   47c8d7c964f508bed2c2dfb221c2f83a
#
_cell.length_a   1.000
_cell.length_b   1.000
_cell.length_c   1.000
_cell.angle_alpha   90.00
_cell.angle_beta   90.00
_cell.angle_gamma   90.00
#
_symmetry.space_group_name_H-M   'P 1'
#
loop_
_entity.id
_entity.type
_entity.pdbx_description
1 polymer ?
#
loop_
_entity_poly.entity_id
_entity_poly.type
_entity_poly.pdbx_seq_one_letter_code
_entity_poly.pdbx_strand_id
1 'polypeptide(L)'
;MTQPSRTAFITGASSGIGAIYAERLAARGYNLILAARREDRLQALADQLQARYAIQASILKADLSEEHGIAAVEQRLQQDPAIDLFINNAGTAKLAGFLASTPREHQAIHTLNTTALLRLSYAALAAFIPRRRGTLIN
;
A
#
# COMPACT_ATOMS: atom_id res chain seq x y z
N MET A 1 12.90 -25.61 -10.71
CA MET A 1 12.96 -24.16 -10.93
C MET A 1 12.03 -23.47 -9.95
N THR A 2 12.54 -22.72 -9.04
CA THR A 2 11.74 -21.83 -8.19
C THR A 2 11.24 -20.68 -9.04
N GLN A 3 9.93 -20.48 -9.11
CA GLN A 3 9.38 -19.25 -9.71
C GLN A 3 9.95 -18.05 -8.94
N PRO A 4 10.32 -16.96 -9.63
CA PRO A 4 10.76 -15.75 -8.94
C PRO A 4 9.67 -15.33 -7.96
N SER A 5 10.06 -15.05 -6.72
CA SER A 5 9.12 -14.65 -5.67
C SER A 5 8.42 -13.36 -6.11
N ARG A 6 7.12 -13.43 -6.28
CA ARG A 6 6.29 -12.25 -6.60
C ARG A 6 6.06 -11.46 -5.32
N THR A 7 6.19 -10.15 -5.41
CA THR A 7 5.91 -9.26 -4.30
C THR A 7 4.73 -8.35 -4.61
N ALA A 8 3.77 -8.31 -3.71
CA ALA A 8 2.66 -7.37 -3.75
C ALA A 8 2.88 -6.26 -2.71
N PHE A 9 2.71 -5.03 -3.13
CA PHE A 9 2.76 -3.86 -2.27
C PHE A 9 1.34 -3.30 -2.08
N ILE A 10 0.90 -3.15 -0.84
CA ILE A 10 -0.48 -2.78 -0.50
C ILE A 10 -0.47 -1.56 0.41
N THR A 11 -1.11 -0.47 -0.01
CA THR A 11 -1.36 0.68 0.86
C THR A 11 -2.70 0.55 1.57
N GLY A 12 -2.83 1.15 2.76
CA GLY A 12 -4.02 1.00 3.59
C GLY A 12 -4.21 -0.43 4.11
N ALA A 13 -3.09 -1.16 4.31
CA ALA A 13 -3.11 -2.59 4.62
C ALA A 13 -3.51 -2.93 6.05
N SER A 14 -3.58 -1.95 6.96
CA SER A 14 -3.84 -2.21 8.40
C SER A 14 -5.28 -2.59 8.73
N SER A 15 -6.21 -2.49 7.80
CA SER A 15 -7.63 -2.77 8.03
C SER A 15 -8.42 -2.93 6.72
N GLY A 16 -9.65 -3.40 6.84
CA GLY A 16 -10.63 -3.43 5.76
C GLY A 16 -10.16 -4.18 4.51
N ILE A 17 -10.43 -3.60 3.35
CA ILE A 17 -10.14 -4.20 2.04
C ILE A 17 -8.64 -4.48 1.85
N GLY A 18 -7.77 -3.57 2.32
CA GLY A 18 -6.32 -3.75 2.21
C GLY A 18 -5.81 -4.98 2.98
N ALA A 19 -6.33 -5.21 4.19
CA ALA A 19 -5.99 -6.40 4.98
C ALA A 19 -6.50 -7.70 4.32
N ILE A 20 -7.67 -7.66 3.69
CA ILE A 20 -8.21 -8.81 2.94
C ILE A 20 -7.36 -9.11 1.70
N TYR A 21 -6.91 -8.08 0.96
CA TYR A 21 -5.95 -8.26 -0.12
C TYR A 21 -4.66 -8.92 0.36
N ALA A 22 -4.11 -8.44 1.49
CA ALA A 22 -2.90 -9.00 2.06
C ALA A 22 -3.04 -10.50 2.34
N GLU A 23 -4.13 -10.91 3.00
CA GLU A 23 -4.38 -12.32 3.30
C GLU A 23 -4.53 -13.17 2.04
N ARG A 24 -5.34 -12.72 1.08
CA ARG A 24 -5.58 -13.46 -0.16
C ARG A 24 -4.35 -13.59 -1.05
N LEU A 25 -3.48 -12.57 -1.05
CA LEU A 25 -2.22 -12.61 -1.81
C LEU A 25 -1.17 -13.48 -1.11
N ALA A 26 -1.09 -13.43 0.23
CA ALA A 26 -0.26 -14.35 1.01
C ALA A 26 -0.63 -15.81 0.76
N ALA A 27 -1.94 -16.12 0.75
CA ALA A 27 -2.44 -17.47 0.43
C ALA A 27 -2.09 -17.95 -0.99
N ARG A 28 -1.79 -17.01 -1.90
CA ARG A 28 -1.32 -17.29 -3.28
C ARG A 28 0.20 -17.29 -3.42
N GLY A 29 0.93 -17.20 -2.30
CA GLY A 29 2.38 -17.25 -2.28
C GLY A 29 3.10 -15.94 -2.63
N TYR A 30 2.39 -14.80 -2.61
CA TYR A 30 3.05 -13.49 -2.74
C TYR A 30 3.78 -13.12 -1.46
N ASN A 31 5.00 -12.64 -1.59
CA ASN A 31 5.61 -11.82 -0.56
C ASN A 31 4.89 -10.47 -0.48
N LEU A 32 4.88 -9.85 0.69
CA LEU A 32 4.09 -8.64 0.92
C LEU A 32 4.94 -7.48 1.42
N ILE A 33 4.59 -6.28 0.96
CA ILE A 33 4.95 -5.02 1.57
C ILE A 33 3.65 -4.35 1.98
N LEU A 34 3.50 -4.10 3.28
CA LEU A 34 2.27 -3.57 3.86
C LEU A 34 2.52 -2.15 4.34
N ALA A 35 1.80 -1.18 3.78
CA ALA A 35 1.93 0.23 4.16
C ALA A 35 0.66 0.77 4.80
N ALA A 36 0.80 1.45 5.94
CA ALA A 36 -0.23 2.22 6.62
C ALA A 36 0.39 3.07 7.73
N ARG A 37 -0.44 3.86 8.41
CA ARG A 37 -0.01 4.71 9.55
C ARG A 37 0.24 3.92 10.82
N ARG A 38 -0.55 2.87 11.08
CA ARG A 38 -0.53 2.10 12.33
C ARG A 38 0.43 0.92 12.24
N GLU A 39 1.67 1.19 12.66
CA GLU A 39 2.78 0.24 12.60
C GLU A 39 2.51 -1.04 13.39
N ASP A 40 1.92 -0.92 14.58
CA ASP A 40 1.53 -2.04 15.44
C ASP A 40 0.59 -3.02 14.72
N ARG A 41 -0.42 -2.51 14.01
CA ARG A 41 -1.35 -3.33 13.24
C ARG A 41 -0.71 -3.95 12.01
N LEU A 42 0.19 -3.23 11.34
CA LEU A 42 0.94 -3.77 10.21
C LEU A 42 1.83 -4.92 10.65
N GLN A 43 2.53 -4.76 11.77
CA GLN A 43 3.42 -5.80 12.29
C GLN A 43 2.63 -7.04 12.72
N ALA A 44 1.53 -6.87 13.44
CA ALA A 44 0.66 -7.97 13.83
C ALA A 44 0.14 -8.74 12.60
N LEU A 45 -0.29 -8.04 11.56
CA LEU A 45 -0.75 -8.67 10.32
C LEU A 45 0.39 -9.39 9.59
N ALA A 46 1.56 -8.77 9.48
CA ALA A 46 2.74 -9.38 8.85
C ALA A 46 3.14 -10.68 9.56
N ASP A 47 3.22 -10.66 10.90
CA ASP A 47 3.57 -11.83 11.72
C ASP A 47 2.55 -12.97 11.54
N GLN A 48 1.25 -12.62 11.57
CA GLN A 48 0.17 -13.58 11.35
C GLN A 48 0.25 -14.25 9.97
N LEU A 49 0.49 -13.46 8.92
CA LEU A 49 0.54 -13.97 7.55
C LEU A 49 1.78 -14.81 7.31
N GLN A 50 2.93 -14.43 7.87
CA GLN A 50 4.16 -15.22 7.80
C GLN A 50 4.05 -16.55 8.56
N ALA A 51 3.37 -16.54 9.71
CA ALA A 51 3.13 -17.76 10.47
C ALA A 51 2.19 -18.76 9.77
N ARG A 52 1.23 -18.23 9.00
CA ARG A 52 0.20 -19.05 8.33
C ARG A 52 0.60 -19.49 6.94
N TYR A 53 1.36 -18.68 6.22
CA TYR A 53 1.75 -18.91 4.85
C TYR A 53 3.28 -18.85 4.73
N ALA A 54 3.86 -19.62 3.84
CA ALA A 54 5.31 -19.65 3.60
C ALA A 54 5.74 -18.45 2.73
N ILE A 55 5.51 -17.23 3.23
CA ILE A 55 5.84 -15.96 2.57
C ILE A 55 6.66 -15.06 3.49
N GLN A 56 7.25 -14.04 2.92
CA GLN A 56 7.86 -12.94 3.67
C GLN A 56 6.94 -11.72 3.62
N ALA A 57 6.80 -11.02 4.73
CA ALA A 57 6.07 -9.77 4.81
C ALA A 57 6.91 -8.70 5.51
N SER A 58 7.05 -7.57 4.86
CA SER A 58 7.68 -6.37 5.43
C SER A 58 6.66 -5.26 5.59
N ILE A 59 6.93 -4.34 6.50
CA ILE A 59 6.04 -3.22 6.76
C ILE A 59 6.72 -1.90 6.39
N LEU A 60 5.92 -0.92 5.98
CA LEU A 60 6.33 0.46 5.74
C LEU A 60 5.35 1.40 6.43
N LYS A 61 5.77 2.00 7.54
CA LYS A 61 4.96 3.05 8.17
C LYS A 61 4.94 4.28 7.29
N ALA A 62 3.77 4.66 6.79
CA ALA A 62 3.60 5.82 5.95
C ALA A 62 2.21 6.44 6.15
N ASP A 63 2.18 7.75 6.38
CA ASP A 63 0.96 8.54 6.35
C ASP A 63 0.83 9.19 4.96
N LEU A 64 -0.09 8.70 4.15
CA LEU A 64 -0.29 9.17 2.79
C LEU A 64 -1.11 10.47 2.71
N SER A 65 -1.50 11.05 3.82
CA SER A 65 -1.96 12.44 3.89
C SER A 65 -0.82 13.46 4.01
N GLU A 66 0.41 12.97 4.16
CA GLU A 66 1.62 13.77 4.35
C GLU A 66 2.63 13.51 3.21
N GLU A 67 3.36 14.56 2.83
CA GLU A 67 4.33 14.51 1.73
C GLU A 67 5.41 13.43 1.91
N HIS A 68 5.98 13.32 3.11
CA HIS A 68 7.03 12.35 3.38
C HIS A 68 6.53 10.90 3.31
N GLY A 69 5.26 10.66 3.67
CA GLY A 69 4.65 9.34 3.56
C GLY A 69 4.46 8.91 2.10
N ILE A 70 3.98 9.83 1.27
CA ILE A 70 3.85 9.59 -0.18
C ILE A 70 5.22 9.32 -0.78
N ALA A 71 6.21 10.17 -0.48
CA ALA A 71 7.58 10.02 -0.99
C ALA A 71 8.23 8.68 -0.59
N ALA A 72 7.98 8.20 0.62
CA ALA A 72 8.50 6.91 1.08
C ALA A 72 7.94 5.72 0.25
N VAL A 73 6.66 5.75 -0.08
CA VAL A 73 6.03 4.72 -0.92
C VAL A 73 6.49 4.83 -2.37
N GLU A 74 6.59 6.05 -2.93
CA GLU A 74 7.16 6.28 -4.26
C GLU A 74 8.57 5.70 -4.38
N GLN A 75 9.43 6.00 -3.41
CA GLN A 75 10.79 5.51 -3.39
C GLN A 75 10.84 3.98 -3.34
N ARG A 76 10.00 3.35 -2.53
CA ARG A 76 9.95 1.89 -2.45
C ARG A 76 9.51 1.26 -3.78
N LEU A 77 8.51 1.83 -4.46
CA LEU A 77 8.06 1.37 -5.77
C LEU A 77 9.16 1.47 -6.84
N GLN A 78 9.98 2.52 -6.78
CA GLN A 78 11.06 2.76 -7.74
C GLN A 78 12.27 1.86 -7.50
N GLN A 79 12.59 1.58 -6.25
CA GLN A 79 13.83 0.91 -5.87
C GLN A 79 13.73 -0.61 -5.76
N ASP A 80 12.52 -1.16 -5.60
CA ASP A 80 12.32 -2.59 -5.39
C ASP A 80 11.81 -3.29 -6.66
N PRO A 81 12.69 -3.93 -7.44
CA PRO A 81 12.30 -4.59 -8.69
C PRO A 81 11.49 -5.87 -8.48
N ALA A 82 11.38 -6.38 -7.25
CA ALA A 82 10.58 -7.55 -6.93
C ALA A 82 9.08 -7.24 -6.90
N ILE A 83 8.70 -5.96 -6.76
CA ILE A 83 7.30 -5.54 -6.74
C ILE A 83 6.73 -5.69 -8.15
N ASP A 84 5.74 -6.57 -8.31
CA ASP A 84 5.02 -6.77 -9.56
C ASP A 84 3.49 -6.64 -9.45
N LEU A 85 3.01 -6.33 -8.24
CA LEU A 85 1.61 -5.98 -7.98
C LEU A 85 1.56 -4.84 -6.98
N PHE A 86 0.89 -3.75 -7.35
CA PHE A 86 0.65 -2.63 -6.45
C PHE A 86 -0.85 -2.41 -6.25
N ILE A 87 -1.30 -2.54 -5.01
CA ILE A 87 -2.69 -2.29 -4.60
C ILE A 87 -2.72 -0.90 -3.94
N ASN A 88 -3.18 0.07 -4.70
CA ASN A 88 -3.28 1.48 -4.30
C ASN A 88 -4.63 1.71 -3.61
N ASN A 89 -4.75 1.18 -2.37
CA ASN A 89 -6.02 1.04 -1.67
C ASN A 89 -6.25 2.09 -0.58
N ALA A 90 -5.20 2.75 -0.09
CA ALA A 90 -5.35 3.71 1.00
C ALA A 90 -6.36 4.82 0.65
N GLY A 91 -7.28 5.05 1.56
CA GLY A 91 -8.32 6.07 1.41
C GLY A 91 -9.09 6.22 2.71
N THR A 92 -9.82 7.31 2.84
CA THR A 92 -10.68 7.57 4.00
C THR A 92 -11.86 8.45 3.61
N ALA A 93 -12.88 8.42 4.45
CA ALA A 93 -14.00 9.34 4.38
C ALA A 93 -14.37 9.79 5.80
N LYS A 94 -14.99 10.95 5.91
CA LYS A 94 -15.56 11.45 7.15
C LYS A 94 -17.07 11.63 6.95
N LEU A 95 -17.84 10.86 7.67
CA LEU A 95 -19.30 10.94 7.65
C LEU A 95 -19.78 12.02 8.65
N ALA A 96 -19.61 13.29 8.28
CA ALA A 96 -20.03 14.44 9.05
C ALA A 96 -20.38 15.60 8.11
N GLY A 97 -21.16 16.57 8.60
CA GLY A 97 -21.42 17.80 7.86
C GLY A 97 -20.12 18.53 7.51
N PHE A 98 -20.08 19.21 6.38
CA PHE A 98 -18.87 19.86 5.88
C PHE A 98 -18.22 20.78 6.90
N LEU A 99 -19.01 21.61 7.59
CA LEU A 99 -18.51 22.53 8.61
C LEU A 99 -18.15 21.88 9.96
N ALA A 100 -18.41 20.58 10.12
CA ALA A 100 -17.96 19.83 11.30
C ALA A 100 -16.48 19.40 11.22
N SER A 101 -15.82 19.69 10.11
CA SER A 101 -14.39 19.47 9.89
C SER A 101 -13.69 20.78 9.55
N THR A 102 -12.43 20.87 9.93
CA THR A 102 -11.59 22.01 9.56
C THR A 102 -11.14 21.93 8.11
N PRO A 103 -10.76 23.06 7.46
CA PRO A 103 -10.15 23.05 6.13
C PRO A 103 -8.93 22.13 6.03
N ARG A 104 -8.12 22.06 7.10
CA ARG A 104 -6.94 21.18 7.15
C ARG A 104 -7.33 19.70 7.10
N GLU A 105 -8.38 19.29 7.82
CA GLU A 105 -8.89 17.92 7.79
C GLU A 105 -9.43 17.55 6.39
N HIS A 106 -10.17 18.46 5.74
CA HIS A 106 -10.63 18.24 4.36
C HIS A 106 -9.46 18.12 3.39
N GLN A 107 -8.43 18.97 3.55
CA GLN A 107 -7.24 18.91 2.71
C GLN A 107 -6.47 17.59 2.91
N ALA A 108 -6.36 17.09 4.14
CA ALA A 108 -5.72 15.80 4.42
C ALA A 108 -6.46 14.65 3.75
N ILE A 109 -7.80 14.66 3.78
CA ILE A 109 -8.63 13.67 3.07
C ILE A 109 -8.42 13.75 1.56
N HIS A 110 -8.38 14.95 1.00
CA HIS A 110 -8.14 15.17 -0.43
C HIS A 110 -6.73 14.68 -0.82
N THR A 111 -5.71 15.00 -0.03
CA THR A 111 -4.35 14.55 -0.27
C THR A 111 -4.27 13.02 -0.29
N LEU A 112 -4.86 12.36 0.70
CA LEU A 112 -4.88 10.90 0.77
C LEU A 112 -5.63 10.27 -0.41
N ASN A 113 -6.85 10.74 -0.69
CA ASN A 113 -7.75 10.10 -1.66
C ASN A 113 -7.43 10.46 -3.12
N THR A 114 -6.77 11.56 -3.38
CA THR A 114 -6.54 12.09 -4.73
C THR A 114 -5.05 12.23 -5.04
N THR A 115 -4.33 13.06 -4.29
CA THR A 115 -2.92 13.34 -4.57
C THR A 115 -2.04 12.10 -4.42
N ALA A 116 -2.19 11.38 -3.32
CA ALA A 116 -1.45 10.13 -3.09
C ALA A 116 -1.79 9.08 -4.15
N LEU A 117 -3.09 8.88 -4.43
CA LEU A 117 -3.53 7.94 -5.45
C LEU A 117 -2.89 8.22 -6.82
N LEU A 118 -2.93 9.47 -7.26
CA LEU A 118 -2.34 9.90 -8.53
C LEU A 118 -0.83 9.68 -8.56
N ARG A 119 -0.12 10.17 -7.56
CA ARG A 119 1.36 10.09 -7.51
C ARG A 119 1.85 8.66 -7.45
N LEU A 120 1.21 7.83 -6.62
CA LEU A 120 1.60 6.42 -6.48
C LEU A 120 1.24 5.59 -7.71
N SER A 121 0.13 5.90 -8.39
CA SER A 121 -0.18 5.31 -9.70
C SER A 121 0.91 5.63 -10.72
N TYR A 122 1.33 6.89 -10.78
CA TYR A 122 2.43 7.31 -11.66
C TYR A 122 3.73 6.57 -11.34
N ALA A 123 4.11 6.51 -10.06
CA ALA A 123 5.33 5.84 -9.62
C ALA A 123 5.33 4.34 -9.95
N ALA A 124 4.20 3.66 -9.73
CA ALA A 124 4.04 2.25 -10.07
C ALA A 124 4.18 2.01 -11.58
N LEU A 125 3.49 2.78 -12.40
CA LEU A 125 3.57 2.64 -13.86
C LEU A 125 4.95 2.99 -14.40
N ALA A 126 5.61 4.02 -13.86
CA ALA A 126 6.98 4.37 -14.22
C ALA A 126 7.98 3.24 -13.90
N ALA A 127 7.71 2.46 -12.86
CA ALA A 127 8.52 1.28 -12.53
C ALA A 127 8.15 0.05 -13.38
N PHE A 128 6.88 -0.17 -13.69
CA PHE A 128 6.39 -1.39 -14.34
C PHE A 128 6.55 -1.40 -15.85
N ILE A 129 6.30 -0.26 -16.52
CA ILE A 129 6.31 -0.16 -17.98
C ILE A 129 7.67 -0.52 -18.59
N PRO A 130 8.83 0.04 -18.13
CA PRO A 130 10.13 -0.32 -18.68
C PRO A 130 10.47 -1.81 -18.52
N ARG A 131 10.00 -2.42 -17.44
CA ARG A 131 10.21 -3.86 -17.15
C ARG A 131 9.24 -4.78 -17.90
N ARG A 132 8.23 -4.22 -18.55
CA ARG A 132 7.12 -4.96 -19.19
C ARG A 132 6.46 -5.95 -18.23
N ARG A 133 6.44 -5.65 -16.95
CA ARG A 133 5.90 -6.51 -15.89
C ARG A 133 5.38 -5.65 -14.74
N GLY A 134 4.18 -5.93 -14.30
CA GLY A 134 3.54 -5.30 -13.16
C GLY A 134 2.03 -5.13 -13.37
N THR A 135 1.32 -5.08 -12.28
CA THR A 135 -0.13 -4.83 -12.23
C THR A 135 -0.40 -3.74 -11.21
N LEU A 136 -1.16 -2.75 -11.61
CA LEU A 136 -1.69 -1.70 -10.74
C LEU A 136 -3.18 -1.91 -10.54
N ILE A 137 -3.63 -1.87 -9.27
CA ILE A 137 -5.05 -1.86 -8.90
C ILE A 137 -5.30 -0.62 -8.03
N ASN A 138 -6.22 0.22 -8.48
CA ASN A 138 -6.73 1.38 -7.74
C ASN A 138 -8.11 1.08 -7.15
#